data_4f3fc9cb4a4675cd36b4fee4b8b14212
#
_entry.id   4f3fc9cb4a4675cd36b4fee4b8b14212
#
_cell.length_a   1.000
_cell.length_b   1.000
_cell.length_c   1.000
_cell.angle_alpha   90.00
_cell.angle_beta   90.00
_cell.angle_gamma   90.00
#
_symmetry.space_group_name_H-M   'P 1'
#
loop_
_entity.id
_entity.type
_entity.pdbx_description
1 polymer ?
#
loop_
_entity_poly.entity_id
_entity_poly.type
_entity_poly.pdbx_seq_one_letter_code
_entity_poly.pdbx_strand_id
1 'polypeptide(L)'
;MSLAASPASMVAPASPAPIDADERLHTLDVLRGFALLGMILVHFHQRLEQSATGVEDLIGWFVWIFVENKAWGTFAFLFGVGFAVLVQRLEARDVAPGPVLLRRLAALAAFGIAAQVFFGFTILFAYAATGAWLLVVRRWSTRTLLVAAAVASCLMPMYVEARALYALWTGGTFTMSADAAHLVQLWRAAREAAKHPDYLAAVAARWTHFAASLRPVWKTFFPDSNLTLFVLGLLAVRHRIFEEPTRHARLIAGWMTFGVLSWATSWLVLQRIPDLGNPQATWPLQFGLGLVQDQWLCFTYIGAVVLLLAYRPQWTARLAIFAQAGRMALTNYFLQIIVIDLLASGYGAGVKVRPLLYLPATLALFGAEAAFSRAWLARFRFGPLEWIWRMATYARWQPVRLQVDSTRAGLAMTEVS
;
A
#
# COMPACT_ATOMS: atom_id res chain seq x y z
N MET A 1 -25.00 -41.76 48.92
CA MET A 1 -23.81 -41.49 48.10
C MET A 1 -24.21 -40.48 47.04
N SER A 2 -23.97 -39.19 47.30
CA SER A 2 -24.28 -38.10 46.41
C SER A 2 -23.01 -37.76 45.62
N LEU A 3 -23.02 -37.99 44.33
CA LEU A 3 -21.97 -37.55 43.40
C LEU A 3 -22.21 -36.08 43.08
N ALA A 4 -21.45 -35.20 43.71
CA ALA A 4 -21.40 -33.79 43.34
C ALA A 4 -20.73 -33.67 41.98
N ALA A 5 -21.47 -33.23 40.98
CA ALA A 5 -20.94 -32.82 39.68
C ALA A 5 -20.02 -31.61 39.85
N SER A 6 -18.76 -31.77 39.48
CA SER A 6 -17.79 -30.68 39.42
C SER A 6 -18.24 -29.62 38.39
N PRO A 7 -18.24 -28.31 38.68
CA PRO A 7 -18.61 -27.30 37.69
C PRO A 7 -17.56 -27.28 36.60
N ALA A 8 -18.02 -27.50 35.36
CA ALA A 8 -17.20 -27.32 34.17
C ALA A 8 -16.63 -25.88 34.19
N SER A 9 -15.31 -25.77 34.24
CA SER A 9 -14.62 -24.51 34.13
C SER A 9 -14.99 -23.86 32.78
N MET A 10 -15.78 -22.81 32.82
CA MET A 10 -16.02 -21.95 31.67
C MET A 10 -14.68 -21.34 31.26
N VAL A 11 -14.04 -21.92 30.25
CA VAL A 11 -12.88 -21.30 29.60
C VAL A 11 -13.36 -20.00 29.02
N ALA A 12 -12.88 -18.89 29.56
CA ALA A 12 -13.18 -17.56 29.00
C ALA A 12 -12.79 -17.54 27.54
N PRO A 13 -13.63 -16.96 26.65
CA PRO A 13 -13.33 -16.92 25.22
C PRO A 13 -11.98 -16.24 24.99
N ALA A 14 -11.12 -16.91 24.21
CA ALA A 14 -9.78 -16.42 23.90
C ALA A 14 -9.85 -15.01 23.32
N SER A 15 -9.14 -14.07 23.95
CA SER A 15 -9.18 -12.68 23.54
C SER A 15 -8.20 -12.44 22.38
N PRO A 16 -8.56 -11.61 21.38
CA PRO A 16 -7.65 -11.24 20.32
C PRO A 16 -6.42 -10.53 20.90
N ALA A 17 -5.23 -11.10 20.70
CA ALA A 17 -3.96 -10.54 21.15
C ALA A 17 -3.07 -10.14 19.97
N PRO A 18 -2.18 -9.13 20.13
CA PRO A 18 -1.26 -8.71 19.09
C PRO A 18 -0.24 -9.79 18.75
N ILE A 19 0.40 -9.61 17.59
CA ILE A 19 1.49 -10.45 17.09
C ILE A 19 2.71 -10.31 17.99
N ASP A 20 3.27 -11.42 18.47
CA ASP A 20 4.56 -11.42 19.15
C ASP A 20 5.72 -11.20 18.18
N ALA A 21 6.87 -10.71 18.72
CA ALA A 21 8.01 -10.34 17.88
C ALA A 21 8.59 -11.54 17.11
N ASP A 22 8.58 -12.73 17.72
CA ASP A 22 9.13 -13.97 17.15
C ASP A 22 8.28 -14.55 16.02
N GLU A 23 7.02 -14.17 15.92
CA GLU A 23 6.10 -14.60 14.85
C GLU A 23 6.12 -13.71 13.61
N ARG A 24 6.98 -12.70 13.56
CA ARG A 24 7.04 -11.74 12.43
C ARG A 24 7.88 -12.27 11.30
N LEU A 25 7.33 -12.21 10.10
CA LEU A 25 8.09 -12.47 8.89
C LEU A 25 8.91 -11.22 8.54
N HIS A 26 10.21 -11.24 8.86
CA HIS A 26 11.15 -10.16 8.60
C HIS A 26 11.12 -9.68 7.14
N THR A 27 10.97 -10.60 6.19
CA THR A 27 10.86 -10.30 4.76
C THR A 27 9.72 -9.32 4.45
N LEU A 28 8.57 -9.44 5.13
CA LEU A 28 7.44 -8.53 4.92
C LEU A 28 7.74 -7.12 5.40
N ASP A 29 8.47 -6.99 6.50
CA ASP A 29 8.87 -5.68 7.00
C ASP A 29 9.92 -5.02 6.09
N VAL A 30 10.86 -5.80 5.53
CA VAL A 30 11.80 -5.32 4.50
C VAL A 30 11.05 -4.82 3.27
N LEU A 31 10.09 -5.59 2.76
CA LEU A 31 9.28 -5.20 1.60
C LEU A 31 8.47 -3.91 1.85
N ARG A 32 7.91 -3.74 3.05
CA ARG A 32 7.23 -2.48 3.44
C ARG A 32 8.18 -1.30 3.42
N GLY A 33 9.41 -1.49 3.92
CA GLY A 33 10.45 -0.45 3.90
C GLY A 33 10.86 -0.06 2.48
N PHE A 34 11.03 -1.03 1.59
CA PHE A 34 11.29 -0.74 0.17
C PHE A 34 10.13 0.02 -0.48
N ALA A 35 8.91 -0.38 -0.20
CA ALA A 35 7.75 0.31 -0.71
C ALA A 35 7.64 1.75 -0.17
N LEU A 36 7.99 2.01 1.11
CA LEU A 36 8.08 3.36 1.68
C LEU A 36 9.10 4.22 0.94
N LEU A 37 10.32 3.71 0.70
CA LEU A 37 11.34 4.43 -0.06
C LEU A 37 10.81 4.84 -1.44
N GLY A 38 10.18 3.90 -2.16
CA GLY A 38 9.56 4.18 -3.46
C GLY A 38 8.46 5.23 -3.36
N MET A 39 7.61 5.18 -2.33
CA MET A 39 6.52 6.14 -2.13
C MET A 39 7.01 7.56 -1.86
N ILE A 40 8.11 7.75 -1.13
CA ILE A 40 8.72 9.09 -0.96
C ILE A 40 9.08 9.68 -2.33
N LEU A 41 9.77 8.88 -3.17
CA LEU A 41 10.19 9.33 -4.50
C LEU A 41 8.99 9.68 -5.40
N VAL A 42 7.95 8.86 -5.35
CA VAL A 42 6.68 9.13 -6.07
C VAL A 42 6.02 10.41 -5.56
N HIS A 43 5.95 10.61 -4.26
CA HIS A 43 5.33 11.81 -3.69
C HIS A 43 6.12 13.08 -4.05
N PHE A 44 7.45 13.04 -4.08
CA PHE A 44 8.26 14.15 -4.58
C PHE A 44 7.94 14.42 -6.06
N HIS A 45 7.94 13.39 -6.90
CA HIS A 45 7.61 13.53 -8.32
C HIS A 45 6.23 14.14 -8.56
N GLN A 46 5.20 13.62 -7.89
CA GLN A 46 3.82 14.07 -8.09
C GLN A 46 3.52 15.47 -7.52
N ARG A 47 4.21 15.89 -6.45
CA ARG A 47 3.93 17.16 -5.76
C ARG A 47 4.79 18.31 -6.20
N LEU A 48 6.04 18.03 -6.57
CA LEU A 48 7.06 19.03 -6.89
C LEU A 48 7.34 19.09 -8.39
N GLU A 49 6.46 18.47 -9.20
CA GLU A 49 6.58 18.43 -10.65
C GLU A 49 6.75 19.85 -11.21
N GLN A 50 7.86 20.07 -11.89
CA GLN A 50 8.13 21.27 -12.66
C GLN A 50 8.34 20.86 -14.12
N SER A 51 8.13 21.79 -15.05
CA SER A 51 8.55 21.59 -16.42
C SER A 51 10.07 21.33 -16.43
N ALA A 52 10.42 20.07 -16.63
CA ALA A 52 11.79 19.60 -16.68
C ALA A 52 12.25 19.61 -18.15
N THR A 53 13.54 19.70 -18.39
CA THR A 53 14.14 19.59 -19.72
C THR A 53 15.42 18.75 -19.64
N GLY A 54 15.69 17.99 -20.69
CA GLY A 54 16.93 17.22 -20.80
C GLY A 54 17.05 16.09 -19.76
N VAL A 55 18.10 16.11 -18.95
CA VAL A 55 18.36 15.05 -17.95
C VAL A 55 17.26 14.94 -16.89
N GLU A 56 16.59 16.04 -16.58
CA GLU A 56 15.51 16.07 -15.59
C GLU A 56 14.27 15.32 -16.09
N ASP A 57 13.99 15.37 -17.38
CA ASP A 57 12.93 14.57 -18.02
C ASP A 57 13.23 13.07 -17.87
N LEU A 58 14.49 12.65 -18.06
CA LEU A 58 14.88 11.26 -17.89
C LEU A 58 14.64 10.75 -16.47
N ILE A 59 14.85 11.60 -15.45
CA ILE A 59 14.55 11.25 -14.05
C ILE A 59 13.06 11.07 -13.85
N GLY A 60 12.24 11.99 -14.37
CA GLY A 60 10.78 11.88 -14.34
C GLY A 60 10.30 10.59 -15.01
N TRP A 61 10.80 10.29 -16.20
CA TRP A 61 10.54 9.04 -16.91
C TRP A 61 10.95 7.80 -16.12
N PHE A 62 12.15 7.82 -15.50
CA PHE A 62 12.61 6.72 -14.67
C PHE A 62 11.68 6.46 -13.48
N VAL A 63 11.28 7.52 -12.77
CA VAL A 63 10.37 7.42 -11.63
C VAL A 63 9.02 6.88 -12.07
N TRP A 64 8.47 7.40 -13.15
CA TRP A 64 7.20 6.96 -13.71
C TRP A 64 7.22 5.48 -14.12
N ILE A 65 8.26 5.07 -14.87
CA ILE A 65 8.37 3.71 -15.42
C ILE A 65 8.68 2.68 -14.34
N PHE A 66 9.60 2.97 -13.42
CA PHE A 66 10.17 1.95 -12.54
C PHE A 66 9.73 2.05 -11.08
N VAL A 67 9.19 3.18 -10.63
CA VAL A 67 8.89 3.40 -9.21
C VAL A 67 7.41 3.68 -8.95
N GLU A 68 6.80 4.58 -9.72
CA GLU A 68 5.39 4.93 -9.57
C GLU A 68 4.54 3.66 -9.61
N ASN A 69 3.41 3.52 -9.26
CA ASN A 69 2.55 2.32 -9.21
C ASN A 69 3.19 1.02 -8.66
N LYS A 70 4.52 0.80 -8.78
CA LYS A 70 5.21 -0.41 -8.28
C LYS A 70 5.36 -0.37 -6.75
N ALA A 71 5.71 0.79 -6.21
CA ALA A 71 5.75 1.01 -4.76
C ALA A 71 4.36 0.85 -4.16
N TRP A 72 3.37 1.48 -4.76
CA TRP A 72 1.97 1.35 -4.39
C TRP A 72 1.45 -0.08 -4.55
N GLY A 73 1.68 -0.74 -5.69
CA GLY A 73 1.31 -2.14 -5.91
C GLY A 73 1.91 -3.09 -4.88
N THR A 74 3.14 -2.85 -4.45
CA THR A 74 3.79 -3.61 -3.39
C THR A 74 3.03 -3.44 -2.06
N PHE A 75 2.63 -2.22 -1.69
CA PHE A 75 1.80 -2.00 -0.50
C PHE A 75 0.43 -2.68 -0.59
N ALA A 76 -0.22 -2.63 -1.75
CA ALA A 76 -1.49 -3.31 -1.97
C ALA A 76 -1.35 -4.82 -1.76
N PHE A 77 -0.36 -5.45 -2.38
CA PHE A 77 -0.08 -6.86 -2.18
C PHE A 77 0.18 -7.20 -0.71
N LEU A 78 1.03 -6.42 -0.02
CA LEU A 78 1.34 -6.61 1.40
C LEU A 78 0.14 -6.36 2.33
N PHE A 79 -0.82 -5.53 1.91
CA PHE A 79 -2.08 -5.39 2.62
C PHE A 79 -2.88 -6.70 2.60
N GLY A 80 -2.98 -7.35 1.44
CA GLY A 80 -3.61 -8.68 1.31
C GLY A 80 -2.91 -9.75 2.15
N VAL A 81 -1.57 -9.75 2.15
CA VAL A 81 -0.75 -10.62 3.03
C VAL A 81 -1.10 -10.37 4.50
N GLY A 82 -1.05 -9.11 4.95
CA GLY A 82 -1.34 -8.74 6.34
C GLY A 82 -2.78 -9.07 6.76
N PHE A 83 -3.74 -8.97 5.83
CA PHE A 83 -5.11 -9.37 6.04
C PHE A 83 -5.20 -10.88 6.26
N ALA A 84 -4.60 -11.69 5.39
CA ALA A 84 -4.64 -13.15 5.48
C ALA A 84 -3.96 -13.68 6.75
N VAL A 85 -2.79 -13.15 7.10
CA VAL A 85 -2.08 -13.50 8.35
C VAL A 85 -2.95 -13.19 9.56
N LEU A 86 -3.66 -12.06 9.58
CA LEU A 86 -4.57 -11.72 10.68
C LEU A 86 -5.74 -12.70 10.75
N VAL A 87 -6.35 -13.07 9.62
CA VAL A 87 -7.45 -14.07 9.56
C VAL A 87 -6.99 -15.39 10.15
N GLN A 88 -5.88 -15.96 9.66
CA GLN A 88 -5.35 -17.24 10.15
C GLN A 88 -5.12 -17.23 11.68
N ARG A 89 -4.60 -16.14 12.23
CA ARG A 89 -4.34 -16.01 13.66
C ARG A 89 -5.59 -15.89 14.52
N LEU A 90 -6.61 -15.18 14.00
CA LEU A 90 -7.88 -15.08 14.70
C LEU A 90 -8.60 -16.43 14.71
N GLU A 91 -8.58 -17.13 13.57
CA GLU A 91 -9.16 -18.48 13.44
C GLU A 91 -8.43 -19.51 14.32
N ALA A 92 -7.08 -19.44 14.39
CA ALA A 92 -6.30 -20.31 15.30
C ALA A 92 -6.56 -20.04 16.79
N ARG A 93 -7.21 -18.93 17.15
CA ARG A 93 -7.61 -18.58 18.52
C ARG A 93 -9.12 -18.67 18.74
N ASP A 94 -9.85 -19.30 17.83
CA ASP A 94 -11.32 -19.41 17.85
C ASP A 94 -12.04 -18.04 17.95
N VAL A 95 -11.41 -16.97 17.44
CA VAL A 95 -11.99 -15.62 17.39
C VAL A 95 -12.60 -15.36 16.03
N ALA A 96 -13.87 -14.94 15.98
CA ALA A 96 -14.54 -14.56 14.74
C ALA A 96 -13.81 -13.39 14.05
N PRO A 97 -13.26 -13.57 12.83
CA PRO A 97 -12.44 -12.55 12.18
C PRO A 97 -13.25 -11.30 11.75
N GLY A 98 -14.52 -11.47 11.37
CA GLY A 98 -15.33 -10.42 10.75
C GLY A 98 -15.35 -9.09 11.52
N PRO A 99 -15.76 -9.05 12.79
CA PRO A 99 -15.82 -7.81 13.57
C PRO A 99 -14.45 -7.14 13.75
N VAL A 100 -13.38 -7.93 13.91
CA VAL A 100 -12.00 -7.41 14.06
C VAL A 100 -11.52 -6.77 12.76
N LEU A 101 -11.75 -7.44 11.64
CA LEU A 101 -11.39 -6.95 10.31
C LEU A 101 -12.19 -5.71 9.92
N LEU A 102 -13.50 -5.68 10.23
CA LEU A 102 -14.32 -4.50 9.96
C LEU A 102 -13.81 -3.27 10.73
N ARG A 103 -13.51 -3.40 12.03
CA ARG A 103 -12.91 -2.31 12.82
C ARG A 103 -11.56 -1.89 12.26
N ARG A 104 -10.74 -2.86 11.81
CA ARG A 104 -9.45 -2.59 11.18
C ARG A 104 -9.60 -1.75 9.91
N LEU A 105 -10.55 -2.10 9.04
CA LEU A 105 -10.84 -1.36 7.81
C LEU A 105 -11.44 0.01 8.09
N ALA A 106 -12.36 0.11 9.06
CA ALA A 106 -12.94 1.39 9.46
C ALA A 106 -11.88 2.36 10.01
N ALA A 107 -10.97 1.88 10.85
CA ALA A 107 -9.85 2.68 11.33
C ALA A 107 -8.91 3.10 10.21
N LEU A 108 -8.63 2.21 9.24
CA LEU A 108 -7.84 2.54 8.06
C LEU A 108 -8.53 3.58 7.17
N ALA A 109 -9.85 3.48 7.00
CA ALA A 109 -10.66 4.48 6.28
C ALA A 109 -10.57 5.85 6.96
N ALA A 110 -10.64 5.90 8.30
CA ALA A 110 -10.48 7.14 9.06
C ALA A 110 -9.10 7.77 8.84
N PHE A 111 -8.03 6.98 8.89
CA PHE A 111 -6.68 7.45 8.52
C PHE A 111 -6.61 7.92 7.07
N GLY A 112 -7.25 7.21 6.14
CA GLY A 112 -7.32 7.58 4.73
C GLY A 112 -8.05 8.89 4.50
N ILE A 113 -9.18 9.12 5.18
CA ILE A 113 -9.91 10.39 5.15
C ILE A 113 -9.03 11.52 5.68
N ALA A 114 -8.37 11.31 6.81
CA ALA A 114 -7.46 12.30 7.38
C ALA A 114 -6.31 12.63 6.41
N ALA A 115 -5.66 11.61 5.83
CA ALA A 115 -4.59 11.80 4.84
C ALA A 115 -5.06 12.58 3.60
N GLN A 116 -6.27 12.28 3.11
CA GLN A 116 -6.83 12.96 1.95
C GLN A 116 -7.23 14.40 2.23
N VAL A 117 -7.93 14.65 3.33
CA VAL A 117 -8.51 15.96 3.64
C VAL A 117 -7.42 16.93 4.10
N PHE A 118 -6.52 16.49 4.96
CA PHE A 118 -5.49 17.38 5.51
C PHE A 118 -4.24 17.50 4.60
N PHE A 119 -3.88 16.44 3.87
CA PHE A 119 -2.62 16.40 3.08
C PHE A 119 -2.82 16.09 1.60
N GLY A 120 -4.02 15.67 1.17
CA GLY A 120 -4.33 15.40 -0.25
C GLY A 120 -3.82 14.05 -0.79
N PHE A 121 -3.74 13.01 0.04
CA PHE A 121 -3.30 11.66 -0.32
C PHE A 121 -4.37 10.60 0.00
N THR A 122 -4.82 9.81 -0.98
CA THR A 122 -6.05 8.99 -0.88
C THR A 122 -5.86 7.49 -0.69
N ILE A 123 -4.67 6.95 -0.84
CA ILE A 123 -4.44 5.50 -1.01
C ILE A 123 -5.00 4.64 0.12
N LEU A 124 -4.92 5.12 1.37
CA LEU A 124 -5.38 4.35 2.54
C LEU A 124 -6.90 4.17 2.55
N PHE A 125 -7.65 5.19 2.09
CA PHE A 125 -9.10 5.08 1.98
C PHE A 125 -9.49 4.08 0.89
N ALA A 126 -8.84 4.13 -0.27
CA ALA A 126 -9.05 3.16 -1.34
C ALA A 126 -8.76 1.72 -0.86
N TYR A 127 -7.68 1.52 -0.11
CA TYR A 127 -7.37 0.20 0.47
C TYR A 127 -8.41 -0.27 1.48
N ALA A 128 -8.99 0.63 2.26
CA ALA A 128 -10.04 0.27 3.19
C ALA A 128 -11.32 -0.14 2.45
N ALA A 129 -11.71 0.60 1.40
CA ALA A 129 -12.89 0.34 0.60
C ALA A 129 -12.75 -0.98 -0.19
N THR A 130 -11.66 -1.14 -0.95
CA THR A 130 -11.38 -2.38 -1.69
C THR A 130 -11.14 -3.56 -0.74
N GLY A 131 -10.52 -3.32 0.42
CA GLY A 131 -10.28 -4.35 1.45
C GLY A 131 -11.56 -4.96 2.02
N ALA A 132 -12.70 -4.27 1.93
CA ALA A 132 -13.99 -4.83 2.31
C ALA A 132 -14.35 -6.08 1.49
N TRP A 133 -13.95 -6.15 0.23
CA TRP A 133 -14.14 -7.34 -0.61
C TRP A 133 -13.44 -8.58 -0.07
N LEU A 134 -12.30 -8.42 0.60
CA LEU A 134 -11.61 -9.57 1.21
C LEU A 134 -12.45 -10.25 2.31
N LEU A 135 -13.35 -9.51 2.98
CA LEU A 135 -14.29 -10.10 3.94
C LEU A 135 -15.23 -11.12 3.26
N VAL A 136 -15.63 -10.83 2.02
CA VAL A 136 -16.52 -11.67 1.22
C VAL A 136 -15.76 -12.82 0.59
N VAL A 137 -14.67 -12.51 -0.13
CA VAL A 137 -13.99 -13.49 -0.99
C VAL A 137 -13.02 -14.43 -0.24
N ARG A 138 -12.63 -14.11 0.99
CA ARG A 138 -11.58 -14.84 1.75
C ARG A 138 -11.79 -16.35 1.87
N ARG A 139 -13.04 -16.83 1.79
CA ARG A 139 -13.40 -18.25 1.88
C ARG A 139 -13.51 -18.95 0.53
N TRP A 140 -13.36 -18.21 -0.56
CA TRP A 140 -13.47 -18.79 -1.90
C TRP A 140 -12.28 -19.71 -2.20
N SER A 141 -12.49 -20.64 -3.13
CA SER A 141 -11.44 -21.53 -3.60
C SER A 141 -10.30 -20.75 -4.27
N THR A 142 -9.10 -21.31 -4.30
CA THR A 142 -7.96 -20.69 -5.00
C THR A 142 -8.28 -20.39 -6.47
N ARG A 143 -8.99 -21.31 -7.16
CA ARG A 143 -9.38 -21.13 -8.56
C ARG A 143 -10.34 -19.96 -8.73
N THR A 144 -11.38 -19.88 -7.88
CA THR A 144 -12.34 -18.77 -7.90
C THR A 144 -11.69 -17.44 -7.61
N LEU A 145 -10.75 -17.41 -6.65
CA LEU A 145 -9.99 -16.19 -6.32
C LEU A 145 -9.11 -15.74 -7.50
N LEU A 146 -8.45 -16.65 -8.20
CA LEU A 146 -7.65 -16.30 -9.38
C LEU A 146 -8.52 -15.77 -10.52
N VAL A 147 -9.69 -16.36 -10.75
CA VAL A 147 -10.64 -15.84 -11.75
C VAL A 147 -11.14 -14.45 -11.34
N ALA A 148 -11.52 -14.26 -10.08
CA ALA A 148 -11.98 -12.96 -9.59
C ALA A 148 -10.87 -11.89 -9.71
N ALA A 149 -9.62 -12.26 -9.40
CA ALA A 149 -8.46 -11.39 -9.56
C ALA A 149 -8.24 -11.01 -11.04
N ALA A 150 -8.31 -11.97 -11.95
CA ALA A 150 -8.15 -11.72 -13.38
C ALA A 150 -9.27 -10.79 -13.91
N VAL A 151 -10.52 -11.04 -13.50
CA VAL A 151 -11.67 -10.19 -13.87
C VAL A 151 -11.46 -8.77 -13.33
N ALA A 152 -11.12 -8.61 -12.05
CA ALA A 152 -10.89 -7.30 -11.43
C ALA A 152 -9.74 -6.52 -12.10
N SER A 153 -8.66 -7.22 -12.51
CA SER A 153 -7.54 -6.60 -13.25
C SER A 153 -7.92 -6.10 -14.63
N CYS A 154 -8.80 -6.82 -15.31
CA CYS A 154 -9.11 -6.53 -16.71
C CYS A 154 -10.31 -5.60 -16.87
N LEU A 155 -11.23 -5.57 -15.90
CA LEU A 155 -12.55 -4.97 -16.07
C LEU A 155 -12.48 -3.47 -16.40
N MET A 156 -11.71 -2.71 -15.63
CA MET A 156 -11.59 -1.26 -15.84
C MET A 156 -10.77 -0.92 -17.10
N PRO A 157 -9.56 -1.52 -17.33
CA PRO A 157 -8.84 -1.33 -18.58
C PRO A 157 -9.69 -1.67 -19.80
N MET A 158 -10.31 -2.83 -19.82
CA MET A 158 -11.17 -3.26 -20.95
C MET A 158 -12.34 -2.30 -21.21
N TYR A 159 -12.96 -1.77 -20.17
CA TYR A 159 -14.03 -0.78 -20.32
C TYR A 159 -13.52 0.52 -20.97
N VAL A 160 -12.38 1.03 -20.50
CA VAL A 160 -11.78 2.26 -21.04
C VAL A 160 -11.34 2.05 -22.49
N GLU A 161 -10.68 0.93 -22.78
CA GLU A 161 -10.21 0.59 -24.12
C GLU A 161 -11.36 0.36 -25.10
N ALA A 162 -12.40 -0.37 -24.68
CA ALA A 162 -13.58 -0.59 -25.51
C ALA A 162 -14.28 0.73 -25.90
N ARG A 163 -14.33 1.68 -24.97
CA ARG A 163 -14.89 3.00 -25.26
C ARG A 163 -14.00 3.80 -26.21
N ALA A 164 -12.68 3.73 -26.06
CA ALA A 164 -11.72 4.39 -26.93
C ALA A 164 -11.82 3.82 -28.37
N LEU A 165 -11.82 2.48 -28.50
CA LEU A 165 -11.96 1.80 -29.77
C LEU A 165 -13.32 2.09 -30.44
N TYR A 166 -14.40 2.12 -29.66
CA TYR A 166 -15.71 2.50 -30.17
C TYR A 166 -15.73 3.94 -30.72
N ALA A 167 -15.12 4.89 -30.01
CA ALA A 167 -15.00 6.27 -30.45
C ALA A 167 -14.20 6.37 -31.75
N LEU A 168 -13.09 5.63 -31.89
CA LEU A 168 -12.29 5.55 -33.11
C LEU A 168 -13.10 4.95 -34.27
N TRP A 169 -13.82 3.84 -34.04
CA TRP A 169 -14.59 3.16 -35.07
C TRP A 169 -15.75 4.02 -35.62
N THR A 170 -16.39 4.80 -34.75
CA THR A 170 -17.50 5.69 -35.13
C THR A 170 -17.06 7.05 -35.66
N GLY A 171 -15.74 7.34 -35.76
CA GLY A 171 -15.21 8.66 -36.09
C GLY A 171 -15.54 9.72 -35.03
N GLY A 172 -16.01 9.31 -33.85
CA GLY A 172 -16.33 10.20 -32.72
C GLY A 172 -15.08 10.55 -31.88
N THR A 173 -15.26 11.49 -30.98
CA THR A 173 -14.23 11.83 -29.99
C THR A 173 -14.46 11.06 -28.70
N PHE A 174 -13.38 10.51 -28.12
CA PHE A 174 -13.45 9.99 -26.77
C PHE A 174 -13.61 11.14 -25.77
N THR A 175 -14.77 11.27 -25.17
CA THR A 175 -15.04 12.29 -24.17
C THR A 175 -15.14 11.66 -22.79
N MET A 176 -14.54 12.31 -21.80
CA MET A 176 -14.78 11.96 -20.40
C MET A 176 -16.25 12.17 -20.06
N SER A 177 -16.81 11.33 -19.20
CA SER A 177 -18.14 11.61 -18.65
C SER A 177 -18.15 12.95 -17.90
N ALA A 178 -19.29 13.63 -17.86
CA ALA A 178 -19.44 14.89 -17.15
C ALA A 178 -19.00 14.77 -15.67
N ASP A 179 -19.35 13.68 -15.01
CA ASP A 179 -18.91 13.39 -13.64
C ASP A 179 -17.39 13.30 -13.51
N ALA A 180 -16.73 12.58 -14.45
CA ALA A 180 -15.28 12.44 -14.42
C ALA A 180 -14.58 13.80 -14.70
N ALA A 181 -15.10 14.59 -15.65
CA ALA A 181 -14.59 15.92 -15.94
C ALA A 181 -14.74 16.85 -14.72
N HIS A 182 -15.88 16.79 -14.03
CA HIS A 182 -16.12 17.55 -12.80
C HIS A 182 -15.13 17.15 -11.67
N LEU A 183 -14.89 15.86 -11.47
CA LEU A 183 -13.90 15.40 -10.48
C LEU A 183 -12.49 15.89 -10.79
N VAL A 184 -12.09 15.88 -12.06
CA VAL A 184 -10.78 16.45 -12.48
C VAL A 184 -10.71 17.94 -12.19
N GLN A 185 -11.79 18.70 -12.42
CA GLN A 185 -11.85 20.14 -12.08
C GLN A 185 -11.69 20.37 -10.57
N LEU A 186 -12.41 19.61 -9.74
CA LEU A 186 -12.29 19.70 -8.29
C LEU A 186 -10.89 19.32 -7.80
N TRP A 187 -10.28 18.29 -8.39
CA TRP A 187 -8.90 17.92 -8.09
C TRP A 187 -7.91 19.04 -8.44
N ARG A 188 -8.06 19.67 -9.62
CA ARG A 188 -7.25 20.83 -10.01
C ARG A 188 -7.45 22.00 -9.06
N ALA A 189 -8.69 22.30 -8.67
CA ALA A 189 -9.00 23.35 -7.71
C ALA A 189 -8.34 23.09 -6.35
N ALA A 190 -8.36 21.85 -5.87
CA ALA A 190 -7.69 21.49 -4.62
C ALA A 190 -6.16 21.61 -4.71
N ARG A 191 -5.55 21.27 -5.86
CA ARG A 191 -4.11 21.49 -6.09
C ARG A 191 -3.77 22.97 -6.17
N GLU A 192 -4.61 23.78 -6.79
CA GLU A 192 -4.39 25.22 -6.88
C GLU A 192 -4.51 25.88 -5.51
N ALA A 193 -5.55 25.54 -4.73
CA ALA A 193 -5.70 26.04 -3.37
C ALA A 193 -4.48 25.72 -2.48
N ALA A 194 -3.84 24.59 -2.68
CA ALA A 194 -2.63 24.22 -1.93
C ALA A 194 -1.40 25.08 -2.27
N LYS A 195 -1.39 25.83 -3.36
CA LYS A 195 -0.29 26.76 -3.71
C LYS A 195 -0.38 28.10 -2.99
N HIS A 196 -1.51 28.40 -2.36
CA HIS A 196 -1.76 29.63 -1.61
C HIS A 196 -1.46 29.44 -0.12
N PRO A 197 -1.24 30.53 0.64
CA PRO A 197 -0.90 30.45 2.07
C PRO A 197 -2.08 30.07 2.98
N ASP A 198 -3.31 30.00 2.46
CA ASP A 198 -4.51 29.64 3.21
C ASP A 198 -4.68 28.11 3.29
N TYR A 199 -4.23 27.53 4.40
CA TYR A 199 -4.36 26.11 4.67
C TYR A 199 -5.84 25.65 4.77
N LEU A 200 -6.72 26.47 5.37
CA LEU A 200 -8.12 26.08 5.54
C LEU A 200 -8.86 26.03 4.19
N ALA A 201 -8.54 26.95 3.27
CA ALA A 201 -9.05 26.90 1.91
C ALA A 201 -8.59 25.64 1.17
N ALA A 202 -7.33 25.24 1.35
CA ALA A 202 -6.81 23.99 0.77
C ALA A 202 -7.51 22.75 1.34
N VAL A 203 -7.74 22.69 2.65
CA VAL A 203 -8.50 21.63 3.33
C VAL A 203 -9.94 21.57 2.82
N ALA A 204 -10.63 22.71 2.71
CA ALA A 204 -12.00 22.77 2.20
C ALA A 204 -12.12 22.29 0.74
N ALA A 205 -11.17 22.68 -0.12
CA ALA A 205 -11.13 22.24 -1.51
C ALA A 205 -10.85 20.72 -1.61
N ARG A 206 -9.93 20.18 -0.81
CA ARG A 206 -9.65 18.74 -0.73
C ARG A 206 -10.86 17.96 -0.23
N TRP A 207 -11.57 18.46 0.77
CA TRP A 207 -12.81 17.86 1.26
C TRP A 207 -13.89 17.84 0.18
N THR A 208 -14.09 18.94 -0.55
CA THR A 208 -15.06 19.04 -1.65
C THR A 208 -14.77 18.01 -2.74
N HIS A 209 -13.51 17.89 -3.17
CA HIS A 209 -13.09 16.86 -4.12
C HIS A 209 -13.35 15.46 -3.58
N PHE A 210 -12.94 15.18 -2.32
CA PHE A 210 -13.12 13.87 -1.70
C PHE A 210 -14.61 13.50 -1.59
N ALA A 211 -15.46 14.39 -1.08
CA ALA A 211 -16.89 14.16 -0.95
C ALA A 211 -17.58 13.91 -2.30
N ALA A 212 -17.16 14.62 -3.35
CA ALA A 212 -17.63 14.38 -4.71
C ALA A 212 -17.18 13.03 -5.26
N SER A 213 -15.95 12.60 -4.96
CA SER A 213 -15.39 11.32 -5.41
C SER A 213 -16.11 10.09 -4.83
N LEU A 214 -16.81 10.26 -3.71
CA LEU A 214 -17.63 9.20 -3.09
C LEU A 214 -18.98 9.01 -3.79
N ARG A 215 -19.31 9.80 -4.81
CA ARG A 215 -20.60 9.73 -5.51
C ARG A 215 -20.43 9.23 -6.94
N PRO A 216 -21.24 8.28 -7.39
CA PRO A 216 -22.18 7.47 -6.60
C PRO A 216 -21.44 6.46 -5.71
N VAL A 217 -21.96 6.18 -4.51
CA VAL A 217 -21.32 5.34 -3.48
C VAL A 217 -20.86 3.96 -3.99
N TRP A 218 -21.58 3.36 -4.91
CA TRP A 218 -21.21 2.05 -5.46
C TRP A 218 -19.87 2.05 -6.20
N LYS A 219 -19.47 3.17 -6.82
CA LYS A 219 -18.15 3.30 -7.48
C LYS A 219 -16.99 3.20 -6.49
N THR A 220 -17.17 3.68 -5.26
CA THR A 220 -16.17 3.61 -4.19
C THR A 220 -15.82 2.17 -3.82
N PHE A 221 -16.81 1.27 -3.93
CA PHE A 221 -16.64 -0.14 -3.61
C PHE A 221 -16.53 -1.02 -4.86
N PHE A 222 -16.42 -0.43 -6.05
CA PHE A 222 -16.26 -1.22 -7.26
C PHE A 222 -14.91 -1.95 -7.25
N PRO A 223 -14.87 -3.26 -7.59
CA PRO A 223 -13.64 -4.01 -7.64
C PRO A 223 -12.67 -3.39 -8.65
N ASP A 224 -11.52 -3.01 -8.16
CA ASP A 224 -10.44 -2.44 -8.97
C ASP A 224 -9.21 -3.36 -8.95
N SER A 225 -8.15 -2.93 -9.59
CA SER A 225 -6.89 -3.64 -9.65
C SER A 225 -6.23 -3.86 -8.29
N ASN A 226 -6.56 -3.06 -7.26
CA ASN A 226 -6.08 -3.32 -5.90
C ASN A 226 -6.63 -4.64 -5.37
N LEU A 227 -7.87 -5.01 -5.71
CA LEU A 227 -8.44 -6.28 -5.29
C LEU A 227 -7.61 -7.45 -5.81
N THR A 228 -7.09 -7.36 -7.03
CA THR A 228 -6.18 -8.39 -7.58
C THR A 228 -4.95 -8.56 -6.71
N LEU A 229 -4.27 -7.45 -6.38
CA LEU A 229 -3.07 -7.48 -5.56
C LEU A 229 -3.35 -8.00 -4.15
N PHE A 230 -4.49 -7.61 -3.56
CA PHE A 230 -4.94 -8.10 -2.25
C PHE A 230 -5.21 -9.61 -2.28
N VAL A 231 -5.91 -10.10 -3.30
CA VAL A 231 -6.19 -11.53 -3.48
C VAL A 231 -4.91 -12.32 -3.69
N LEU A 232 -3.98 -11.82 -4.49
CA LEU A 232 -2.69 -12.48 -4.68
C LEU A 232 -1.87 -12.51 -3.38
N GLY A 233 -1.94 -11.45 -2.57
CA GLY A 233 -1.35 -11.42 -1.22
C GLY A 233 -1.98 -12.45 -0.28
N LEU A 234 -3.30 -12.59 -0.30
CA LEU A 234 -4.02 -13.62 0.45
C LEU A 234 -3.61 -15.02 0.01
N LEU A 235 -3.50 -15.26 -1.30
CA LEU A 235 -3.07 -16.55 -1.85
C LEU A 235 -1.61 -16.85 -1.49
N ALA A 236 -0.73 -15.86 -1.48
CA ALA A 236 0.66 -16.04 -1.07
C ALA A 236 0.79 -16.59 0.37
N VAL A 237 -0.06 -16.12 1.30
CA VAL A 237 -0.12 -16.65 2.67
C VAL A 237 -0.76 -18.03 2.69
N ARG A 238 -1.89 -18.23 1.98
CA ARG A 238 -2.57 -19.54 1.91
C ARG A 238 -1.65 -20.64 1.41
N HIS A 239 -0.78 -20.33 0.48
CA HIS A 239 0.19 -21.27 -0.11
C HIS A 239 1.58 -21.20 0.54
N ARG A 240 1.75 -20.49 1.68
CA ARG A 240 2.98 -20.43 2.48
C ARG A 240 4.21 -19.95 1.67
N ILE A 241 4.02 -19.05 0.69
CA ILE A 241 5.09 -18.62 -0.21
C ILE A 241 6.22 -17.91 0.55
N PHE A 242 5.91 -17.14 1.60
CA PHE A 242 6.90 -16.44 2.42
C PHE A 242 7.56 -17.32 3.47
N GLU A 243 6.92 -18.42 3.88
CA GLU A 243 7.45 -19.36 4.85
C GLU A 243 8.37 -20.39 4.20
N GLU A 244 8.04 -20.80 2.96
CA GLU A 244 8.79 -21.80 2.19
C GLU A 244 9.25 -21.26 0.82
N PRO A 245 9.99 -20.12 0.77
CA PRO A 245 10.29 -19.43 -0.51
C PRO A 245 11.16 -20.27 -1.46
N THR A 246 12.06 -21.10 -0.94
CA THR A 246 12.91 -21.98 -1.74
C THR A 246 12.11 -23.08 -2.46
N ARG A 247 11.08 -23.62 -1.80
CA ARG A 247 10.14 -24.57 -2.41
C ARG A 247 9.35 -23.95 -3.56
N HIS A 248 9.01 -22.66 -3.44
CA HIS A 248 8.25 -21.90 -4.42
C HIS A 248 9.13 -21.09 -5.38
N ALA A 249 10.46 -21.29 -5.38
CA ALA A 249 11.40 -20.46 -6.12
C ALA A 249 11.08 -20.42 -7.64
N ARG A 250 10.68 -21.53 -8.24
CA ARG A 250 10.28 -21.57 -9.68
C ARG A 250 9.02 -20.74 -9.94
N LEU A 251 8.03 -20.80 -9.04
CA LEU A 251 6.81 -20.00 -9.15
C LEU A 251 7.15 -18.50 -9.01
N ILE A 252 7.96 -18.13 -8.02
CA ILE A 252 8.39 -16.74 -7.80
C ILE A 252 9.17 -16.24 -9.01
N ALA A 253 10.15 -17.01 -9.53
CA ALA A 253 10.90 -16.66 -10.74
C ALA A 253 9.98 -16.53 -11.97
N GLY A 254 8.99 -17.41 -12.12
CA GLY A 254 7.96 -17.31 -13.16
C GLY A 254 7.18 -16.00 -13.09
N TRP A 255 6.74 -15.60 -11.90
CA TRP A 255 6.06 -14.31 -11.69
C TRP A 255 6.97 -13.11 -11.96
N MET A 256 8.25 -13.17 -11.57
CA MET A 256 9.23 -12.13 -11.87
C MET A 256 9.40 -11.98 -13.39
N THR A 257 9.58 -13.09 -14.09
CA THR A 257 9.71 -13.12 -15.56
C THR A 257 8.45 -12.58 -16.23
N PHE A 258 7.28 -13.01 -15.78
CA PHE A 258 6.00 -12.51 -16.28
C PHE A 258 5.86 -10.98 -16.07
N GLY A 259 6.26 -10.47 -14.92
CA GLY A 259 6.26 -9.02 -14.62
C GLY A 259 7.13 -8.23 -15.60
N VAL A 260 8.36 -8.71 -15.86
CA VAL A 260 9.27 -8.08 -16.84
C VAL A 260 8.73 -8.18 -18.25
N LEU A 261 8.27 -9.36 -18.68
CA LEU A 261 7.75 -9.55 -20.03
C LEU A 261 6.47 -8.78 -20.28
N SER A 262 5.54 -8.74 -19.32
CA SER A 262 4.33 -7.93 -19.41
C SER A 262 4.67 -6.45 -19.56
N TRP A 263 5.60 -5.95 -18.75
CA TRP A 263 6.07 -4.58 -18.85
C TRP A 263 6.72 -4.31 -20.22
N ALA A 264 7.65 -5.14 -20.67
CA ALA A 264 8.34 -4.95 -21.93
C ALA A 264 7.37 -5.00 -23.12
N THR A 265 6.42 -5.95 -23.13
CA THR A 265 5.40 -6.06 -24.17
C THR A 265 4.51 -4.82 -24.22
N SER A 266 4.01 -4.36 -23.08
CA SER A 266 3.18 -3.15 -23.01
C SER A 266 3.95 -1.92 -23.46
N TRP A 267 5.23 -1.80 -23.08
CA TRP A 267 6.11 -0.73 -23.55
C TRP A 267 6.26 -0.74 -25.07
N LEU A 268 6.53 -1.89 -25.67
CA LEU A 268 6.66 -2.04 -27.14
C LEU A 268 5.34 -1.72 -27.85
N VAL A 269 4.21 -2.13 -27.29
CA VAL A 269 2.88 -1.83 -27.86
C VAL A 269 2.61 -0.32 -27.80
N LEU A 270 2.88 0.33 -26.66
CA LEU A 270 2.70 1.77 -26.49
C LEU A 270 3.50 2.58 -27.51
N GLN A 271 4.74 2.14 -27.83
CA GLN A 271 5.58 2.79 -28.83
C GLN A 271 5.06 2.61 -30.28
N ARG A 272 4.19 1.63 -30.50
CA ARG A 272 3.61 1.32 -31.82
C ARG A 272 2.19 1.85 -31.99
N ILE A 273 1.54 2.33 -30.93
CA ILE A 273 0.27 3.01 -31.05
C ILE A 273 0.57 4.32 -31.83
N PRO A 274 0.08 4.45 -33.07
CA PRO A 274 0.30 5.64 -33.84
C PRO A 274 -0.30 6.84 -33.09
N ASP A 275 0.31 7.99 -33.29
CA ASP A 275 -0.34 9.24 -32.90
C ASP A 275 -1.62 9.33 -33.74
N LEU A 276 -2.74 9.01 -33.10
CA LEU A 276 -4.05 8.95 -33.75
C LEU A 276 -4.55 10.36 -34.13
N GLY A 277 -3.66 11.38 -34.05
CA GLY A 277 -4.01 12.77 -34.31
C GLY A 277 -5.04 13.33 -33.33
N ASN A 278 -5.48 12.50 -32.37
CA ASN A 278 -6.43 12.87 -31.35
C ASN A 278 -5.91 12.43 -29.96
N PRO A 279 -5.32 13.36 -29.18
CA PRO A 279 -4.82 13.07 -27.83
C PRO A 279 -5.90 12.47 -26.91
N GLN A 280 -7.17 12.76 -27.19
CA GLN A 280 -8.30 12.23 -26.41
C GLN A 280 -8.56 10.74 -26.66
N ALA A 281 -8.17 10.19 -27.80
CA ALA A 281 -8.28 8.78 -28.11
C ALA A 281 -7.00 8.00 -27.74
N THR A 282 -5.84 8.60 -27.89
CA THR A 282 -4.54 7.99 -27.58
C THR A 282 -4.35 7.81 -26.07
N TRP A 283 -4.74 8.81 -25.26
CA TRP A 283 -4.58 8.77 -23.81
C TRP A 283 -5.30 7.61 -23.11
N PRO A 284 -6.57 7.26 -23.42
CA PRO A 284 -7.24 6.13 -22.77
C PRO A 284 -6.56 4.78 -23.05
N LEU A 285 -6.08 4.57 -24.28
CA LEU A 285 -5.35 3.34 -24.63
C LEU A 285 -4.02 3.25 -23.88
N GLN A 286 -3.29 4.35 -23.78
CA GLN A 286 -2.05 4.41 -22.99
C GLN A 286 -2.33 4.18 -21.50
N PHE A 287 -3.40 4.75 -20.98
CA PHE A 287 -3.79 4.60 -19.58
C PHE A 287 -4.22 3.16 -19.25
N GLY A 288 -5.03 2.52 -20.09
CA GLY A 288 -5.49 1.15 -19.90
C GLY A 288 -4.33 0.15 -19.92
N LEU A 289 -3.45 0.25 -20.91
CA LEU A 289 -2.23 -0.57 -20.99
C LEU A 289 -1.29 -0.31 -19.82
N GLY A 290 -1.13 0.95 -19.39
CA GLY A 290 -0.32 1.33 -18.24
C GLY A 290 -0.81 0.69 -16.94
N LEU A 291 -2.13 0.67 -16.68
CA LEU A 291 -2.70 0.04 -15.50
C LEU A 291 -2.38 -1.46 -15.41
N VAL A 292 -2.43 -2.18 -16.52
CA VAL A 292 -2.07 -3.61 -16.57
C VAL A 292 -0.58 -3.79 -16.36
N GLN A 293 0.24 -3.03 -17.06
CA GLN A 293 1.70 -3.08 -17.03
C GLN A 293 2.26 -2.84 -15.63
N ASP A 294 1.78 -1.81 -14.97
CA ASP A 294 2.36 -1.31 -13.72
C ASP A 294 2.18 -2.27 -12.56
N GLN A 295 1.11 -3.04 -12.55
CA GLN A 295 0.83 -3.98 -11.47
C GLN A 295 1.77 -5.19 -11.48
N TRP A 296 2.11 -5.70 -12.65
CA TRP A 296 2.87 -6.95 -12.74
C TRP A 296 4.35 -6.77 -12.45
N LEU A 297 4.93 -5.61 -12.78
CA LEU A 297 6.34 -5.34 -12.50
C LEU A 297 6.65 -5.29 -10.99
N CYS A 298 5.68 -4.96 -10.12
CA CYS A 298 5.89 -5.00 -8.67
C CYS A 298 6.26 -6.40 -8.16
N PHE A 299 5.77 -7.47 -8.82
CA PHE A 299 6.12 -8.85 -8.46
C PHE A 299 7.58 -9.20 -8.76
N THR A 300 8.20 -8.53 -9.73
CA THR A 300 9.64 -8.66 -9.96
C THR A 300 10.42 -8.16 -8.75
N TYR A 301 10.03 -7.03 -8.18
CA TYR A 301 10.69 -6.45 -7.00
C TYR A 301 10.43 -7.28 -5.74
N ILE A 302 9.18 -7.69 -5.53
CA ILE A 302 8.81 -8.56 -4.40
C ILE A 302 9.58 -9.88 -4.47
N GLY A 303 9.56 -10.54 -5.64
CA GLY A 303 10.27 -11.81 -5.87
C GLY A 303 11.77 -11.69 -5.68
N ALA A 304 12.38 -10.60 -6.17
CA ALA A 304 13.81 -10.35 -6.00
C ALA A 304 14.20 -10.26 -4.51
N VAL A 305 13.45 -9.50 -3.71
CA VAL A 305 13.71 -9.39 -2.27
C VAL A 305 13.49 -10.72 -1.56
N VAL A 306 12.39 -11.43 -1.88
CA VAL A 306 12.07 -12.74 -1.25
C VAL A 306 13.15 -13.76 -1.55
N LEU A 307 13.55 -13.92 -2.81
CA LEU A 307 14.59 -14.89 -3.19
C LEU A 307 15.97 -14.46 -2.69
N LEU A 308 16.29 -13.16 -2.70
CA LEU A 308 17.54 -12.66 -2.14
C LEU A 308 17.69 -13.07 -0.67
N LEU A 309 16.67 -12.82 0.15
CA LEU A 309 16.70 -13.15 1.57
C LEU A 309 16.69 -14.68 1.81
N ALA A 310 16.00 -15.44 0.95
CA ALA A 310 15.94 -16.89 1.06
C ALA A 310 17.30 -17.56 0.74
N TYR A 311 17.98 -17.10 -0.32
CA TYR A 311 19.25 -17.70 -0.75
C TYR A 311 20.51 -17.03 -0.17
N ARG A 312 20.36 -15.84 0.39
CA ARG A 312 21.46 -15.05 0.95
C ARG A 312 21.09 -14.46 2.31
N PRO A 313 20.98 -15.29 3.37
CA PRO A 313 20.54 -14.84 4.71
C PRO A 313 21.39 -13.70 5.29
N GLN A 314 22.67 -13.57 4.89
CA GLN A 314 23.55 -12.47 5.30
C GLN A 314 23.00 -11.09 4.91
N TRP A 315 22.10 -10.98 3.92
CA TRP A 315 21.47 -9.72 3.55
C TRP A 315 20.40 -9.27 4.56
N THR A 316 19.94 -10.15 5.43
CA THR A 316 18.96 -9.80 6.50
C THR A 316 19.49 -8.64 7.36
N ALA A 317 20.75 -8.71 7.77
CA ALA A 317 21.37 -7.64 8.57
C ALA A 317 21.54 -6.34 7.75
N ARG A 318 21.94 -6.45 6.46
CA ARG A 318 22.11 -5.29 5.58
C ARG A 318 20.81 -4.57 5.27
N LEU A 319 19.70 -5.31 5.18
CA LEU A 319 18.37 -4.79 4.91
C LEU A 319 17.59 -4.44 6.19
N ALA A 320 18.20 -4.53 7.36
CA ALA A 320 17.57 -4.21 8.64
C ALA A 320 17.01 -2.78 8.71
N ILE A 321 17.65 -1.82 8.03
CA ILE A 321 17.17 -0.44 7.94
C ILE A 321 15.76 -0.37 7.31
N PHE A 322 15.53 -1.13 6.25
CA PHE A 322 14.21 -1.23 5.61
C PHE A 322 13.20 -1.93 6.52
N ALA A 323 13.61 -3.00 7.20
CA ALA A 323 12.72 -3.69 8.14
C ALA A 323 12.29 -2.78 9.30
N GLN A 324 13.20 -1.96 9.83
CA GLN A 324 12.88 -1.01 10.91
C GLN A 324 11.87 0.04 10.45
N ALA A 325 12.08 0.65 9.29
CA ALA A 325 11.12 1.59 8.69
C ALA A 325 9.79 0.91 8.38
N GLY A 326 9.82 -0.30 7.83
CA GLY A 326 8.61 -1.08 7.46
C GLY A 326 7.77 -1.54 8.66
N ARG A 327 8.36 -1.71 9.84
CA ARG A 327 7.63 -1.97 11.11
C ARG A 327 6.76 -0.79 11.53
N MET A 328 7.11 0.42 11.12
CA MET A 328 6.38 1.66 11.38
C MET A 328 5.80 2.25 10.09
N ALA A 329 5.36 1.39 9.17
CA ALA A 329 4.96 1.79 7.82
C ALA A 329 3.84 2.83 7.78
N LEU A 330 2.83 2.75 8.66
CA LEU A 330 1.74 3.72 8.73
C LEU A 330 2.22 5.06 9.29
N THR A 331 3.02 5.02 10.36
CA THR A 331 3.61 6.24 10.95
C THR A 331 4.52 6.94 9.95
N ASN A 332 5.44 6.21 9.30
CA ASN A 332 6.36 6.77 8.32
C ASN A 332 5.61 7.29 7.08
N TYR A 333 4.56 6.58 6.62
CA TYR A 333 3.71 7.08 5.54
C TYR A 333 3.09 8.44 5.89
N PHE A 334 2.60 8.63 7.13
CA PHE A 334 2.07 9.93 7.54
C PHE A 334 3.18 10.98 7.68
N LEU A 335 4.35 10.63 8.22
CA LEU A 335 5.48 11.55 8.31
C LEU A 335 5.88 12.06 6.92
N GLN A 336 6.05 11.16 5.92
CA GLN A 336 6.43 11.58 4.58
C GLN A 336 5.39 12.46 3.90
N ILE A 337 4.08 12.16 4.01
CA ILE A 337 3.05 12.99 3.38
C ILE A 337 2.94 14.36 4.04
N ILE A 338 3.12 14.46 5.37
CA ILE A 338 3.15 15.73 6.11
C ILE A 338 4.36 16.56 5.66
N VAL A 339 5.56 15.95 5.67
CA VAL A 339 6.80 16.65 5.30
C VAL A 339 6.72 17.15 3.85
N ILE A 340 6.29 16.29 2.93
CA ILE A 340 6.23 16.65 1.50
C ILE A 340 5.14 17.66 1.23
N ASP A 341 3.98 17.56 1.88
CA ASP A 341 2.92 18.57 1.74
C ASP A 341 3.37 19.94 2.27
N LEU A 342 4.00 19.99 3.45
CA LEU A 342 4.54 21.24 4.00
C LEU A 342 5.69 21.82 3.17
N LEU A 343 6.53 20.98 2.57
CA LEU A 343 7.59 21.46 1.67
C LEU A 343 7.02 22.06 0.38
N ALA A 344 6.02 21.40 -0.22
CA ALA A 344 5.51 21.75 -1.54
C ALA A 344 4.46 22.86 -1.54
N SER A 345 3.69 22.98 -0.45
CA SER A 345 2.51 23.86 -0.41
C SER A 345 2.83 25.30 -0.07
N GLY A 346 2.02 26.24 -0.57
CA GLY A 346 2.17 27.67 -0.35
C GLY A 346 1.90 28.12 1.09
N TYR A 347 1.13 27.34 1.85
CA TYR A 347 0.94 27.54 3.32
C TYR A 347 2.09 26.95 4.14
N GLY A 348 3.00 26.21 3.52
CA GLY A 348 4.23 25.68 4.12
C GLY A 348 5.45 26.44 3.61
N ALA A 349 6.47 25.69 3.18
CA ALA A 349 7.71 26.30 2.68
C ALA A 349 7.63 26.75 1.21
N GLY A 350 6.69 26.25 0.41
CA GLY A 350 6.54 26.58 -1.00
C GLY A 350 7.78 26.24 -1.85
N VAL A 351 8.56 25.25 -1.41
CA VAL A 351 9.84 24.91 -2.03
C VAL A 351 9.58 24.20 -3.36
N LYS A 352 10.29 24.65 -4.39
CA LYS A 352 10.35 23.98 -5.69
C LYS A 352 11.64 23.17 -5.76
N VAL A 353 11.52 21.86 -5.72
CA VAL A 353 12.67 20.95 -5.79
C VAL A 353 12.84 20.49 -7.23
N ARG A 354 14.06 20.64 -7.77
CA ARG A 354 14.38 20.17 -9.13
C ARG A 354 14.43 18.63 -9.14
N PRO A 355 14.03 17.99 -10.26
CA PRO A 355 14.04 16.52 -10.39
C PRO A 355 15.38 15.86 -10.02
N LEU A 356 16.51 16.51 -10.31
CA LEU A 356 17.86 16.06 -9.90
C LEU A 356 18.00 15.85 -8.39
N LEU A 357 17.22 16.56 -7.58
CA LEU A 357 17.27 16.48 -6.12
C LEU A 357 16.26 15.46 -5.55
N TYR A 358 15.38 14.87 -6.36
CA TYR A 358 14.38 13.92 -5.85
C TYR A 358 15.03 12.71 -5.18
N LEU A 359 16.05 12.11 -5.80
CA LEU A 359 16.72 10.95 -5.24
C LEU A 359 17.48 11.27 -3.94
N PRO A 360 18.36 12.29 -3.87
CA PRO A 360 19.03 12.64 -2.61
C PRO A 360 18.04 13.07 -1.52
N ALA A 361 16.99 13.84 -1.84
CA ALA A 361 15.95 14.21 -0.89
C ALA A 361 15.18 12.97 -0.37
N THR A 362 14.87 12.02 -1.26
CA THR A 362 14.24 10.74 -0.91
C THR A 362 15.10 9.95 0.05
N LEU A 363 16.41 9.82 -0.23
CA LEU A 363 17.34 9.08 0.62
C LEU A 363 17.51 9.75 1.98
N ALA A 364 17.56 11.10 2.01
CA ALA A 364 17.64 11.86 3.24
C ALA A 364 16.40 11.68 4.12
N LEU A 365 15.20 11.82 3.54
CA LEU A 365 13.93 11.63 4.26
C LEU A 365 13.76 10.18 4.73
N PHE A 366 14.04 9.20 3.88
CA PHE A 366 13.98 7.78 4.26
C PHE A 366 15.00 7.46 5.37
N GLY A 367 16.21 8.00 5.29
CA GLY A 367 17.24 7.86 6.33
C GLY A 367 16.76 8.42 7.68
N ALA A 368 16.11 9.60 7.66
CA ALA A 368 15.52 10.19 8.86
C ALA A 368 14.39 9.34 9.43
N GLU A 369 13.49 8.84 8.59
CA GLU A 369 12.40 7.93 8.99
C GLU A 369 12.93 6.61 9.59
N ALA A 370 13.96 6.04 8.99
CA ALA A 370 14.58 4.81 9.48
C ALA A 370 15.29 5.03 10.82
N ALA A 371 16.01 6.16 10.97
CA ALA A 371 16.65 6.55 12.22
C ALA A 371 15.60 6.78 13.32
N PHE A 372 14.53 7.51 13.02
CA PHE A 372 13.40 7.70 13.93
C PHE A 372 12.77 6.35 14.31
N SER A 373 12.50 5.49 13.34
CA SER A 373 11.91 4.16 13.58
C SER A 373 12.81 3.32 14.49
N ARG A 374 14.13 3.34 14.27
CA ARG A 374 15.10 2.63 15.13
C ARG A 374 15.07 3.16 16.57
N ALA A 375 15.14 4.49 16.74
CA ALA A 375 15.15 5.12 18.05
C ALA A 375 13.82 4.89 18.81
N TRP A 376 12.70 4.96 18.10
CA TRP A 376 11.37 4.72 18.66
C TRP A 376 11.18 3.25 19.08
N LEU A 377 11.47 2.30 18.19
CA LEU A 377 11.30 0.87 18.43
C LEU A 377 12.28 0.30 19.46
N ALA A 378 13.33 1.04 19.83
CA ALA A 378 14.18 0.69 20.96
C ALA A 378 13.45 0.86 22.32
N ARG A 379 12.38 1.66 22.39
CA ARG A 379 11.64 1.97 23.61
C ARG A 379 10.18 1.49 23.58
N PHE A 380 9.62 1.37 22.39
CA PHE A 380 8.19 1.09 22.18
C PHE A 380 7.99 -0.12 21.27
N ARG A 381 6.92 -0.87 21.50
CA ARG A 381 6.58 -2.11 20.76
C ARG A 381 6.07 -1.83 19.34
N PHE A 382 5.40 -0.70 19.14
CA PHE A 382 4.70 -0.30 17.91
C PHE A 382 4.98 1.17 17.61
N GLY A 383 4.91 1.55 16.32
CA GLY A 383 4.87 2.95 15.96
C GLY A 383 3.60 3.66 16.50
N PRO A 384 3.60 4.99 16.62
CA PRO A 384 2.46 5.74 17.18
C PRO A 384 1.14 5.44 16.48
N LEU A 385 1.10 5.53 15.15
CA LEU A 385 -0.14 5.30 14.39
C LEU A 385 -0.49 3.81 14.30
N GLU A 386 0.50 2.91 14.26
CA GLU A 386 0.28 1.47 14.34
C GLU A 386 -0.37 1.10 15.69
N TRP A 387 0.04 1.75 16.77
CA TRP A 387 -0.55 1.55 18.08
C TRP A 387 -2.01 1.98 18.13
N ILE A 388 -2.33 3.19 17.65
CA ILE A 388 -3.71 3.68 17.54
C ILE A 388 -4.56 2.74 16.68
N TRP A 389 -4.04 2.33 15.51
CA TRP A 389 -4.72 1.40 14.62
C TRP A 389 -5.02 0.06 15.28
N ARG A 390 -4.07 -0.45 16.09
CA ARG A 390 -4.26 -1.69 16.85
C ARG A 390 -5.31 -1.55 17.94
N MET A 391 -5.29 -0.46 18.69
CA MET A 391 -6.34 -0.18 19.71
C MET A 391 -7.73 -0.17 19.06
N ALA A 392 -7.90 0.52 17.94
CA ALA A 392 -9.16 0.55 17.20
C ALA A 392 -9.53 -0.84 16.66
N THR A 393 -8.57 -1.61 16.13
CA THR A 393 -8.78 -2.96 15.58
C THR A 393 -9.30 -3.92 16.65
N TYR A 394 -8.63 -3.96 17.81
CA TYR A 394 -8.92 -4.92 18.86
C TYR A 394 -9.92 -4.40 19.91
N ALA A 395 -10.29 -3.11 19.82
CA ALA A 395 -11.15 -2.42 20.81
C ALA A 395 -10.66 -2.60 22.27
N ARG A 396 -9.34 -2.60 22.47
CA ARG A 396 -8.68 -2.79 23.76
C ARG A 396 -7.40 -1.97 23.83
N TRP A 397 -7.13 -1.46 25.00
CA TRP A 397 -5.86 -0.81 25.31
C TRP A 397 -4.69 -1.77 25.14
N GLN A 398 -3.64 -1.36 24.45
CA GLN A 398 -2.45 -2.15 24.21
C GLN A 398 -1.25 -1.49 24.90
N PRO A 399 -0.44 -2.23 25.68
CA PRO A 399 0.77 -1.67 26.28
C PRO A 399 1.75 -1.23 25.16
N VAL A 400 2.09 0.05 25.17
CA VAL A 400 2.95 0.62 24.10
C VAL A 400 4.45 0.45 24.43
N ARG A 401 4.85 0.46 25.72
CA ARG A 401 6.24 0.30 26.13
C ARG A 401 6.70 -1.15 26.06
N LEU A 402 7.96 -1.35 25.72
CA LEU A 402 8.61 -2.64 25.91
C LEU A 402 8.66 -2.93 27.42
N GLN A 403 8.13 -4.08 27.84
CA GLN A 403 8.38 -4.58 29.18
C GLN A 403 9.83 -5.11 29.19
N VAL A 404 10.66 -4.52 30.03
CA VAL A 404 11.97 -5.09 30.34
C VAL A 404 11.69 -6.32 31.21
N ASP A 405 11.93 -7.51 30.68
CA ASP A 405 11.83 -8.76 31.43
C ASP A 405 12.84 -8.71 32.59
N SER A 406 12.37 -8.36 33.77
CA SER A 406 13.15 -8.40 35.02
C SER A 406 13.66 -9.80 35.34
N THR A 407 13.10 -10.84 34.71
CA THR A 407 13.54 -12.24 34.86
C THR A 407 14.91 -12.51 34.23
N ARG A 408 15.31 -11.81 33.17
CA ARG A 408 16.66 -11.95 32.60
C ARG A 408 17.74 -11.18 33.37
N ALA A 409 17.37 -10.14 34.09
CA ALA A 409 18.30 -9.41 34.96
C ALA A 409 18.59 -10.20 36.25
N GLY A 410 17.63 -11.00 36.74
CA GLY A 410 17.81 -11.84 37.91
C GLY A 410 18.73 -13.06 37.64
N LEU A 411 18.69 -13.65 36.46
CA LEU A 411 19.55 -14.79 36.09
C LEU A 411 21.01 -14.39 35.86
N ALA A 412 21.29 -13.17 35.40
CA ALA A 412 22.65 -12.69 35.21
C ALA A 412 23.35 -12.31 36.52
N MET A 413 22.61 -12.08 37.61
CA MET A 413 23.19 -11.83 38.94
C MET A 413 23.41 -13.11 39.77
N THR A 414 22.80 -14.24 39.39
CA THR A 414 22.99 -15.54 40.06
C THR A 414 24.14 -16.37 39.48
N GLU A 415 24.72 -15.99 38.35
CA GLU A 415 25.92 -16.65 37.77
C GLU A 415 27.24 -15.98 38.18
N VAL A 416 27.21 -14.94 39.00
CA VAL A 416 28.43 -14.19 39.46
C VAL A 416 28.61 -14.28 41.01
N SER A 417 27.84 -15.12 41.70
CA SER A 417 28.01 -15.34 43.15
C SER A 417 28.53 -16.75 43.45
#